data_90f395d86d3b0ba5c337d5e1ece5bf22
#
_entry.id   90f395d86d3b0ba5c337d5e1ece5bf22
#
_cell.length_a   1.000
_cell.length_b   1.000
_cell.length_c   1.000
_cell.angle_alpha   90.00
_cell.angle_beta   90.00
_cell.angle_gamma   90.00
#
_symmetry.space_group_name_H-M   'P 1'
#
loop_
_entity.id
_entity.type
_entity.pdbx_description
1 polymer ?
#
loop_
_entity_poly.entity_id
_entity_poly.type
_entity_poly.pdbx_seq_one_letter_code
_entity_poly.pdbx_strand_id
1 'polypeptide(L)'
;MAGQTNGYKGNQAPGLFLRMGRPGGGGAARFRGPAEKPKHFKGTLKRLWAYFGRERNWLSVILALIVADSVLTLCIPYFIGRAVDAMPPGRKVNFNLLEIMVFVLTAAYIADAALTFLQGWLMAGVSQRIVQRLRSHLFQKLQKLPVAFFDARPHGELMSRLSNDIDNVSNTISQSTTQLMSGVIALLGTLIMMIILSPVLTVASLCTVPLVFLLTRTIAKRTSVLFKNNQAELGRLNGHIEETISGIEVVKAFNHEEKAIKAFEEVNQSLLKVGLRAQIWTGFLMPLM
;
A
#
# COMPACT_ATOMS: atom_id res chain seq x y z
N MET A 1 -48.15 -56.23 41.28
CA MET A 1 -47.53 -55.40 42.32
C MET A 1 -46.30 -54.81 41.66
N ALA A 2 -46.33 -53.70 41.03
CA ALA A 2 -46.25 -52.30 41.48
C ALA A 2 -44.87 -52.00 42.05
N GLY A 3 -44.05 -51.37 41.31
CA GLY A 3 -42.77 -50.73 41.72
C GLY A 3 -42.38 -49.67 40.70
N GLN A 4 -42.95 -48.47 40.86
CA GLN A 4 -42.59 -47.25 40.12
C GLN A 4 -41.23 -46.76 40.63
N THR A 5 -40.25 -46.51 39.74
CA THR A 5 -39.07 -45.69 40.01
C THR A 5 -39.17 -44.43 39.24
N ASN A 6 -39.25 -43.36 39.99
CA ASN A 6 -39.33 -41.95 39.64
C ASN A 6 -38.07 -41.47 38.92
N GLY A 7 -38.20 -41.01 37.67
CA GLY A 7 -37.11 -40.35 36.90
C GLY A 7 -36.97 -38.89 37.31
N TYR A 8 -35.81 -38.55 37.83
CA TYR A 8 -35.38 -37.16 38.06
C TYR A 8 -35.16 -36.47 36.73
N LYS A 9 -36.03 -35.54 36.37
CA LYS A 9 -35.81 -34.56 35.31
C LYS A 9 -34.83 -33.46 35.83
N GLY A 10 -33.59 -33.57 35.47
CA GLY A 10 -32.63 -32.50 35.63
C GLY A 10 -32.99 -31.31 34.73
N ASN A 11 -33.34 -30.21 35.36
CA ASN A 11 -33.62 -28.92 34.77
C ASN A 11 -32.28 -28.33 34.23
N GLN A 12 -32.05 -28.43 32.92
CA GLN A 12 -30.90 -27.74 32.28
C GLN A 12 -31.30 -26.29 32.05
N ALA A 13 -30.69 -25.41 32.83
CA ALA A 13 -30.70 -23.97 32.58
C ALA A 13 -30.08 -23.65 31.21
N PRO A 14 -30.63 -22.71 30.43
CA PRO A 14 -30.02 -22.31 29.15
C PRO A 14 -28.72 -21.58 29.43
N GLY A 15 -27.62 -22.26 29.12
CA GLY A 15 -26.29 -21.66 29.13
C GLY A 15 -26.23 -20.47 28.20
N LEU A 16 -26.08 -19.31 28.81
CA LEU A 16 -25.78 -18.04 28.16
C LEU A 16 -24.37 -18.15 27.55
N PHE A 17 -24.25 -18.74 26.37
CA PHE A 17 -23.02 -18.65 25.58
C PHE A 17 -22.85 -17.21 25.16
N LEU A 18 -22.10 -16.46 25.96
CA LEU A 18 -21.46 -15.22 25.56
C LEU A 18 -20.72 -15.49 24.25
N ARG A 19 -21.34 -15.09 23.16
CA ARG A 19 -20.77 -15.05 21.82
C ARG A 19 -19.72 -13.96 21.84
N MET A 20 -18.52 -14.28 22.40
CA MET A 20 -17.34 -13.43 22.22
C MET A 20 -17.14 -13.25 20.73
N GLY A 21 -17.42 -12.04 20.27
CA GLY A 21 -17.16 -11.61 18.92
C GLY A 21 -15.70 -11.91 18.60
N ARG A 22 -15.47 -12.73 17.58
CA ARG A 22 -14.15 -12.88 16.98
C ARG A 22 -13.61 -11.46 16.70
N PRO A 23 -12.46 -11.08 17.23
CA PRO A 23 -11.80 -9.85 16.79
C PRO A 23 -11.62 -9.98 15.28
N GLY A 24 -12.05 -8.96 14.57
CA GLY A 24 -11.95 -8.89 13.11
C GLY A 24 -10.55 -9.30 12.69
N GLY A 25 -10.47 -10.30 11.83
CA GLY A 25 -9.22 -10.80 11.30
C GLY A 25 -8.46 -9.66 10.64
N GLY A 26 -7.46 -9.16 11.35
CA GLY A 26 -6.33 -8.47 10.74
C GLY A 26 -5.84 -9.39 9.63
N GLY A 27 -5.91 -8.93 8.39
CA GLY A 27 -5.54 -9.71 7.24
C GLY A 27 -4.18 -10.32 7.47
N ALA A 28 -4.14 -11.63 7.69
CA ALA A 28 -2.92 -12.39 7.59
C ALA A 28 -2.32 -11.98 6.25
N ALA A 29 -1.21 -11.27 6.29
CA ALA A 29 -0.41 -10.99 5.11
C ALA A 29 -0.09 -12.38 4.52
N ARG A 30 -0.94 -12.81 3.57
CA ARG A 30 -0.69 -14.04 2.81
C ARG A 30 0.71 -13.83 2.26
N PHE A 31 1.64 -14.65 2.68
CA PHE A 31 2.96 -14.77 2.10
C PHE A 31 2.76 -14.90 0.58
N ARG A 32 2.75 -13.77 -0.11
CA ARG A 32 2.93 -13.75 -1.55
C ARG A 32 4.34 -14.24 -1.76
N GLY A 33 4.47 -15.43 -2.30
CA GLY A 33 5.74 -15.88 -2.84
C GLY A 33 6.34 -14.79 -3.74
N PRO A 34 7.62 -14.83 -4.07
CA PRO A 34 8.29 -13.79 -4.85
C PRO A 34 7.42 -13.49 -6.07
N ALA A 35 7.03 -12.21 -6.22
CA ALA A 35 6.12 -11.78 -7.27
C ALA A 35 6.64 -12.28 -8.61
N GLU A 36 5.93 -13.24 -9.22
CA GLU A 36 6.30 -13.76 -10.54
C GLU A 36 6.31 -12.60 -11.52
N LYS A 37 7.48 -12.36 -12.10
CA LYS A 37 7.63 -11.33 -13.13
C LYS A 37 6.73 -11.71 -14.30
N PRO A 38 5.87 -10.79 -14.77
CA PRO A 38 4.97 -11.08 -15.88
C PRO A 38 5.78 -11.48 -17.11
N LYS A 39 5.48 -12.65 -17.67
CA LYS A 39 6.18 -13.21 -18.85
C LYS A 39 6.15 -12.28 -20.08
N HIS A 40 5.13 -11.39 -20.18
CA HIS A 40 4.95 -10.45 -21.29
C HIS A 40 4.43 -9.08 -20.78
N PHE A 41 5.27 -8.34 -20.03
CA PHE A 41 4.89 -7.04 -19.44
C PHE A 41 4.35 -6.05 -20.48
N LYS A 42 5.05 -5.87 -21.61
CA LYS A 42 4.62 -4.93 -22.69
C LYS A 42 3.26 -5.30 -23.30
N GLY A 43 2.99 -6.60 -23.47
CA GLY A 43 1.71 -7.07 -24.00
C GLY A 43 0.55 -6.86 -23.03
N THR A 44 0.80 -7.08 -21.73
CA THR A 44 -0.19 -6.85 -20.67
C THR A 44 -0.50 -5.36 -20.54
N LEU A 45 0.52 -4.51 -20.54
CA LEU A 45 0.36 -3.06 -20.50
C LEU A 45 -0.42 -2.52 -21.69
N LYS A 46 -0.14 -2.99 -22.90
CA LYS A 46 -0.88 -2.61 -24.13
C LYS A 46 -2.36 -3.01 -24.05
N ARG A 47 -2.67 -4.20 -23.52
CA ARG A 47 -4.06 -4.63 -23.30
C ARG A 47 -4.77 -3.78 -22.26
N LEU A 48 -4.09 -3.47 -21.16
CA LEU A 48 -4.63 -2.58 -20.14
C LEU A 48 -4.92 -1.19 -20.72
N TRP A 49 -3.99 -0.64 -21.50
CA TRP A 49 -4.15 0.64 -22.18
C TRP A 49 -5.34 0.68 -23.14
N ALA A 50 -5.68 -0.45 -23.78
CA ALA A 50 -6.85 -0.55 -24.64
C ALA A 50 -8.19 -0.35 -23.88
N TYR A 51 -8.24 -0.71 -22.59
CA TYR A 51 -9.42 -0.42 -21.75
C TYR A 51 -9.54 1.07 -21.41
N PHE A 52 -8.41 1.77 -21.30
CA PHE A 52 -8.38 3.22 -21.09
C PHE A 52 -8.82 4.00 -22.34
N GLY A 53 -8.60 3.46 -23.54
CA GLY A 53 -8.92 4.15 -24.80
C GLY A 53 -10.39 4.58 -24.94
N ARG A 54 -11.31 3.86 -24.29
CA ARG A 54 -12.74 4.17 -24.32
C ARG A 54 -13.14 5.27 -23.32
N GLU A 55 -12.30 5.56 -22.34
CA GLU A 55 -12.46 6.62 -21.34
C GLU A 55 -11.57 7.84 -21.63
N ARG A 56 -11.02 7.93 -22.84
CA ARG A 56 -10.06 8.96 -23.25
C ARG A 56 -10.51 10.39 -22.91
N ASN A 57 -11.78 10.69 -23.11
CA ASN A 57 -12.31 12.03 -22.85
C ASN A 57 -12.31 12.37 -21.36
N TRP A 58 -12.70 11.43 -20.51
CA TRP A 58 -12.65 11.62 -19.06
C TRP A 58 -11.22 11.69 -18.53
N LEU A 59 -10.32 10.89 -19.09
CA LEU A 59 -8.89 10.95 -18.76
C LEU A 59 -8.25 12.27 -19.18
N SER A 60 -8.64 12.87 -20.31
CA SER A 60 -8.16 14.18 -20.70
C SER A 60 -8.68 15.29 -19.79
N VAL A 61 -9.92 15.20 -19.29
CA VAL A 61 -10.44 16.12 -18.29
C VAL A 61 -9.67 15.98 -16.97
N ILE A 62 -9.44 14.77 -16.50
CA ILE A 62 -8.65 14.51 -15.30
C ILE A 62 -7.23 15.05 -15.46
N LEU A 63 -6.61 14.83 -16.62
CA LEU A 63 -5.28 15.39 -16.90
C LEU A 63 -5.27 16.92 -16.84
N ALA A 64 -6.26 17.58 -17.41
CA ALA A 64 -6.39 19.03 -17.35
C ALA A 64 -6.55 19.54 -15.89
N LEU A 65 -7.35 18.84 -15.11
CA LEU A 65 -7.50 19.14 -13.68
C LEU A 65 -6.18 18.95 -12.91
N ILE A 66 -5.43 17.88 -13.20
CA ILE A 66 -4.12 17.62 -12.58
C ILE A 66 -3.11 18.72 -12.96
N VAL A 67 -3.13 19.17 -14.22
CA VAL A 67 -2.26 20.29 -14.64
C VAL A 67 -2.62 21.57 -13.89
N ALA A 68 -3.92 21.90 -13.81
CA ALA A 68 -4.39 23.08 -13.08
C ALA A 68 -4.00 23.03 -11.59
N ASP A 69 -4.20 21.89 -10.96
CA ASP A 69 -3.84 21.63 -9.58
C ASP A 69 -2.31 21.74 -9.34
N SER A 70 -1.53 21.14 -10.23
CA SER A 70 -0.06 21.22 -10.15
C SER A 70 0.45 22.65 -10.32
N VAL A 71 -0.12 23.45 -11.23
CA VAL A 71 0.23 24.85 -11.36
C VAL A 71 -0.10 25.62 -10.10
N LEU A 72 -1.29 25.40 -9.53
CA LEU A 72 -1.71 26.02 -8.29
C LEU A 72 -0.77 25.68 -7.13
N THR A 73 -0.47 24.40 -6.95
CA THR A 73 0.44 23.90 -5.90
C THR A 73 1.85 24.48 -6.05
N LEU A 74 2.36 24.63 -7.28
CA LEU A 74 3.65 25.24 -7.55
C LEU A 74 3.67 26.76 -7.27
N CYS A 75 2.52 27.45 -7.34
CA CYS A 75 2.43 28.85 -7.00
C CYS A 75 2.36 29.12 -5.47
N ILE A 76 1.93 28.15 -4.67
CA ILE A 76 1.81 28.31 -3.20
C ILE A 76 3.11 28.74 -2.53
N PRO A 77 4.29 28.11 -2.77
CA PRO A 77 5.56 28.55 -2.18
C PRO A 77 5.94 29.99 -2.56
N TYR A 78 5.61 30.40 -3.78
CA TYR A 78 5.84 31.79 -4.22
C TYR A 78 4.98 32.78 -3.43
N PHE A 79 3.70 32.48 -3.21
CA PHE A 79 2.81 33.33 -2.40
C PHE A 79 3.24 33.36 -0.93
N ILE A 80 3.74 32.25 -0.39
CA ILE A 80 4.31 32.20 0.96
C ILE A 80 5.55 33.10 1.03
N GLY A 81 6.43 33.04 0.06
CA GLY A 81 7.60 33.93 -0.03
C GLY A 81 7.18 35.42 -0.02
N ARG A 82 6.19 35.78 -0.79
CA ARG A 82 5.63 37.14 -0.82
C ARG A 82 5.01 37.57 0.52
N ALA A 83 4.33 36.64 1.21
CA ALA A 83 3.80 36.90 2.54
C ALA A 83 4.93 37.15 3.57
N VAL A 84 6.03 36.42 3.48
CA VAL A 84 7.23 36.63 4.31
C VAL A 84 7.88 37.98 3.99
N ASP A 85 7.97 38.37 2.71
CA ASP A 85 8.53 39.66 2.27
C ASP A 85 7.72 40.85 2.82
N ALA A 86 6.43 40.65 3.16
CA ALA A 86 5.59 41.67 3.82
C ALA A 86 6.00 41.95 5.28
N MET A 87 6.88 41.10 5.86
CA MET A 87 7.37 41.17 7.23
C MET A 87 8.92 41.34 7.28
N PRO A 88 9.46 42.41 6.73
CA PRO A 88 10.92 42.60 6.70
C PRO A 88 11.49 42.82 8.09
N PRO A 89 12.61 42.18 8.47
CA PRO A 89 13.26 42.39 9.76
C PRO A 89 13.67 43.83 9.93
N GLY A 90 13.28 44.48 11.05
CA GLY A 90 13.67 45.85 11.40
C GLY A 90 12.85 46.97 10.71
N ARG A 91 11.83 46.66 9.92
CA ARG A 91 10.90 47.63 9.31
C ARG A 91 9.48 47.39 9.73
N LYS A 92 8.59 48.40 9.50
CA LYS A 92 7.16 48.23 9.77
C LYS A 92 6.55 47.17 8.87
N VAL A 93 5.79 46.26 9.46
CA VAL A 93 5.04 45.23 8.74
C VAL A 93 4.00 45.89 7.83
N ASN A 94 3.95 45.42 6.58
CA ASN A 94 2.92 45.86 5.64
C ASN A 94 1.67 44.99 5.81
N PHE A 95 0.79 45.38 6.73
CA PHE A 95 -0.44 44.63 7.06
C PHE A 95 -1.37 44.45 5.85
N ASN A 96 -1.49 45.45 4.97
CA ASN A 96 -2.33 45.33 3.77
C ASN A 96 -1.86 44.24 2.83
N LEU A 97 -0.53 44.15 2.56
CA LEU A 97 0.02 43.14 1.72
C LEU A 97 -0.11 41.73 2.37
N LEU A 98 0.11 41.66 3.69
CA LEU A 98 0.00 40.42 4.44
C LEU A 98 -1.44 39.89 4.41
N GLU A 99 -2.44 40.72 4.63
CA GLU A 99 -3.86 40.36 4.58
C GLU A 99 -4.26 39.85 3.20
N ILE A 100 -3.83 40.52 2.13
CA ILE A 100 -4.06 40.06 0.75
C ILE A 100 -3.43 38.68 0.52
N MET A 101 -2.17 38.48 0.96
CA MET A 101 -1.49 37.21 0.78
C MET A 101 -2.15 36.07 1.57
N VAL A 102 -2.61 36.34 2.78
CA VAL A 102 -3.36 35.35 3.59
C VAL A 102 -4.66 34.96 2.88
N PHE A 103 -5.41 35.95 2.36
CA PHE A 103 -6.64 35.68 1.61
C PHE A 103 -6.36 34.85 0.33
N VAL A 104 -5.33 35.23 -0.44
CA VAL A 104 -4.91 34.49 -1.66
C VAL A 104 -4.49 33.07 -1.32
N LEU A 105 -3.70 32.86 -0.27
CA LEU A 105 -3.29 31.53 0.17
C LEU A 105 -4.49 30.68 0.61
N THR A 106 -5.41 31.27 1.37
CA THR A 106 -6.64 30.57 1.81
C THR A 106 -7.46 30.13 0.60
N ALA A 107 -7.67 31.03 -0.37
CA ALA A 107 -8.38 30.71 -1.59
C ALA A 107 -7.65 29.63 -2.42
N ALA A 108 -6.32 29.70 -2.50
CA ALA A 108 -5.50 28.69 -3.18
C ALA A 108 -5.64 27.31 -2.56
N TYR A 109 -5.58 27.18 -1.23
CA TYR A 109 -5.76 25.90 -0.55
C TYR A 109 -7.18 25.35 -0.69
N ILE A 110 -8.21 26.21 -0.68
CA ILE A 110 -9.58 25.77 -0.92
C ILE A 110 -9.73 25.26 -2.36
N ALA A 111 -9.14 25.98 -3.33
CA ALA A 111 -9.15 25.54 -4.73
C ALA A 111 -8.39 24.23 -4.95
N ASP A 112 -7.22 24.05 -4.34
CA ASP A 112 -6.44 22.80 -4.35
C ASP A 112 -7.26 21.63 -3.80
N ALA A 113 -7.89 21.80 -2.64
CA ALA A 113 -8.76 20.79 -2.05
C ALA A 113 -9.95 20.42 -2.96
N ALA A 114 -10.57 21.43 -3.60
CA ALA A 114 -11.68 21.20 -4.53
C ALA A 114 -11.23 20.47 -5.80
N LEU A 115 -10.07 20.84 -6.37
CA LEU A 115 -9.49 20.19 -7.55
C LEU A 115 -9.12 18.75 -7.23
N THR A 116 -8.44 18.49 -6.12
CA THR A 116 -8.06 17.14 -5.67
C THR A 116 -9.29 16.26 -5.44
N PHE A 117 -10.33 16.80 -4.80
CA PHE A 117 -11.60 16.09 -4.60
C PHE A 117 -12.24 15.72 -5.95
N LEU A 118 -12.33 16.68 -6.87
CA LEU A 118 -12.93 16.47 -8.19
C LEU A 118 -12.15 15.44 -9.02
N GLN A 119 -10.82 15.48 -8.99
CA GLN A 119 -9.94 14.49 -9.62
C GLN A 119 -10.22 13.09 -9.07
N GLY A 120 -10.27 12.94 -7.75
CA GLY A 120 -10.55 11.66 -7.09
C GLY A 120 -11.92 11.11 -7.44
N TRP A 121 -12.94 11.97 -7.44
CA TRP A 121 -14.31 11.59 -7.79
C TRP A 121 -14.44 11.13 -9.25
N LEU A 122 -13.88 11.89 -10.19
CA LEU A 122 -13.89 11.52 -11.62
C LEU A 122 -13.11 10.24 -11.88
N MET A 123 -11.94 10.10 -11.24
CA MET A 123 -11.10 8.91 -11.40
C MET A 123 -11.74 7.66 -10.82
N ALA A 124 -12.45 7.77 -9.71
CA ALA A 124 -13.24 6.67 -9.16
C ALA A 124 -14.32 6.22 -10.17
N GLY A 125 -15.02 7.16 -10.80
CA GLY A 125 -16.00 6.86 -11.85
C GLY A 125 -15.38 6.14 -13.07
N VAL A 126 -14.23 6.62 -13.55
CA VAL A 126 -13.48 5.98 -14.65
C VAL A 126 -13.04 4.58 -14.27
N SER A 127 -12.45 4.42 -13.10
CA SER A 127 -11.99 3.13 -12.58
C SER A 127 -13.12 2.11 -12.50
N GLN A 128 -14.28 2.48 -11.94
CA GLN A 128 -15.43 1.58 -11.82
C GLN A 128 -15.99 1.16 -13.19
N ARG A 129 -16.01 2.04 -14.19
CA ARG A 129 -16.42 1.68 -15.57
C ARG A 129 -15.44 0.71 -16.22
N ILE A 130 -14.14 0.88 -16.00
CA ILE A 130 -13.12 -0.05 -16.49
C ILE A 130 -13.28 -1.42 -15.82
N VAL A 131 -13.47 -1.45 -14.50
CA VAL A 131 -13.69 -2.68 -13.72
C VAL A 131 -14.95 -3.42 -14.15
N GLN A 132 -16.06 -2.71 -14.33
CA GLN A 132 -17.30 -3.30 -14.83
C GLN A 132 -17.08 -4.01 -16.18
N ARG A 133 -16.38 -3.36 -17.11
CA ARG A 133 -16.06 -3.97 -18.42
C ARG A 133 -15.13 -5.17 -18.27
N LEU A 134 -14.14 -5.08 -17.37
CA LEU A 134 -13.19 -6.16 -17.13
C LEU A 134 -13.91 -7.40 -16.56
N ARG A 135 -14.79 -7.20 -15.57
CA ARG A 135 -15.65 -8.26 -15.02
C ARG A 135 -16.53 -8.88 -16.09
N SER A 136 -17.21 -8.06 -16.88
CA SER A 136 -18.08 -8.53 -17.97
C SER A 136 -17.31 -9.36 -19.01
N HIS A 137 -16.16 -8.87 -19.47
CA HIS A 137 -15.32 -9.61 -20.42
C HIS A 137 -14.76 -10.91 -19.83
N LEU A 138 -14.37 -10.91 -18.56
CA LEU A 138 -13.87 -12.11 -17.91
C LEU A 138 -14.99 -13.15 -17.76
N PHE A 139 -16.17 -12.72 -17.32
CA PHE A 139 -17.33 -13.60 -17.20
C PHE A 139 -17.76 -14.19 -18.55
N GLN A 140 -17.84 -13.36 -19.60
CA GLN A 140 -18.16 -13.85 -20.96
C GLN A 140 -17.12 -14.86 -21.47
N LYS A 141 -15.84 -14.67 -21.15
CA LYS A 141 -14.80 -15.65 -21.50
C LYS A 141 -14.97 -16.96 -20.72
N LEU A 142 -15.25 -16.89 -19.43
CA LEU A 142 -15.49 -18.09 -18.62
C LEU A 142 -16.63 -18.91 -19.18
N GLN A 143 -17.74 -18.28 -19.57
CA GLN A 143 -18.90 -18.99 -20.16
C GLN A 143 -18.57 -19.70 -21.50
N LYS A 144 -17.50 -19.31 -22.19
CA LYS A 144 -17.07 -19.94 -23.46
C LYS A 144 -16.04 -21.04 -23.27
N LEU A 145 -15.61 -21.32 -22.04
CA LEU A 145 -14.63 -22.35 -21.75
C LEU A 145 -15.30 -23.74 -21.65
N PRO A 146 -14.62 -24.81 -22.07
CA PRO A 146 -15.13 -26.18 -21.95
C PRO A 146 -15.19 -26.60 -20.48
N VAL A 147 -16.10 -27.53 -20.16
CA VAL A 147 -16.31 -28.06 -18.79
C VAL A 147 -15.01 -28.60 -18.19
N ALA A 148 -14.20 -29.29 -18.97
CA ALA A 148 -12.89 -29.80 -18.55
C ALA A 148 -11.94 -28.74 -17.97
N PHE A 149 -12.12 -27.46 -18.32
CA PHE A 149 -11.37 -26.37 -17.71
C PHE A 149 -11.76 -26.13 -16.24
N PHE A 150 -13.03 -26.30 -15.93
CA PHE A 150 -13.59 -26.12 -14.59
C PHE A 150 -13.27 -27.32 -13.69
N ASP A 151 -13.26 -28.52 -14.24
CA ASP A 151 -12.89 -29.76 -13.53
C ASP A 151 -11.40 -29.77 -13.12
N ALA A 152 -10.55 -29.15 -13.94
CA ALA A 152 -9.10 -29.07 -13.69
C ALA A 152 -8.70 -27.97 -12.70
N ARG A 153 -9.65 -27.14 -12.19
CA ARG A 153 -9.33 -25.97 -11.35
C ARG A 153 -10.31 -25.78 -10.21
N PRO A 154 -9.82 -25.47 -9.00
CA PRO A 154 -10.69 -25.19 -7.85
C PRO A 154 -11.62 -24.00 -8.14
N HIS A 155 -12.91 -24.14 -7.90
CA HIS A 155 -13.89 -23.07 -8.07
C HIS A 155 -13.54 -21.81 -7.27
N GLY A 156 -12.93 -21.98 -6.08
CA GLY A 156 -12.47 -20.87 -5.25
C GLY A 156 -11.39 -20.02 -5.91
N GLU A 157 -10.51 -20.60 -6.76
CA GLU A 157 -9.51 -19.83 -7.52
C GLU A 157 -10.18 -18.92 -8.56
N LEU A 158 -11.17 -19.44 -9.28
CA LEU A 158 -11.91 -18.68 -10.29
C LEU A 158 -12.71 -17.53 -9.65
N MET A 159 -13.36 -17.80 -8.52
CA MET A 159 -14.09 -16.78 -7.76
C MET A 159 -13.14 -15.71 -7.17
N SER A 160 -11.97 -16.11 -6.67
CA SER A 160 -10.95 -15.17 -6.21
C SER A 160 -10.47 -14.25 -7.33
N ARG A 161 -10.26 -14.75 -8.53
CA ARG A 161 -9.89 -13.94 -9.71
C ARG A 161 -10.99 -12.97 -10.13
N LEU A 162 -12.26 -13.40 -10.10
CA LEU A 162 -13.41 -12.56 -10.45
C LEU A 162 -13.68 -11.43 -9.46
N SER A 163 -13.34 -11.64 -8.20
CA SER A 163 -13.59 -10.68 -7.12
C SER A 163 -12.30 -9.97 -6.71
N ASN A 164 -11.39 -10.66 -6.03
CA ASN A 164 -10.24 -10.03 -5.40
C ASN A 164 -9.20 -9.48 -6.39
N ASP A 165 -8.90 -10.22 -7.48
CA ASP A 165 -7.88 -9.77 -8.43
C ASP A 165 -8.38 -8.56 -9.22
N ILE A 166 -9.66 -8.53 -9.59
CA ILE A 166 -10.25 -7.38 -10.27
C ILE A 166 -10.32 -6.17 -9.34
N ASP A 167 -10.66 -6.34 -8.07
CA ASP A 167 -10.68 -5.24 -7.10
C ASP A 167 -9.27 -4.69 -6.84
N ASN A 168 -8.24 -5.54 -6.81
CA ASN A 168 -6.85 -5.12 -6.77
C ASN A 168 -6.45 -4.30 -8.02
N VAL A 169 -6.90 -4.73 -9.20
CA VAL A 169 -6.69 -3.98 -10.44
C VAL A 169 -7.41 -2.63 -10.38
N SER A 170 -8.65 -2.57 -9.84
CA SER A 170 -9.41 -1.34 -9.63
C SER A 170 -8.65 -0.32 -8.80
N ASN A 171 -8.19 -0.75 -7.62
CA ASN A 171 -7.45 0.10 -6.69
C ASN A 171 -6.13 0.59 -7.32
N THR A 172 -5.43 -0.30 -8.02
CA THR A 172 -4.19 0.06 -8.73
C THR A 172 -4.44 1.07 -9.85
N ILE A 173 -5.49 0.88 -10.65
CA ILE A 173 -5.86 1.83 -11.72
C ILE A 173 -6.21 3.18 -11.10
N SER A 174 -7.08 3.22 -10.10
CA SER A 174 -7.54 4.46 -9.50
C SER A 174 -6.40 5.27 -8.88
N GLN A 175 -5.60 4.65 -8.04
CA GLN A 175 -4.54 5.33 -7.31
C GLN A 175 -3.29 5.56 -8.16
N SER A 176 -2.77 4.50 -8.80
CA SER A 176 -1.48 4.58 -9.49
C SER A 176 -1.54 5.43 -10.74
N THR A 177 -2.67 5.46 -11.46
CA THR A 177 -2.79 6.28 -12.66
C THR A 177 -2.76 7.76 -12.31
N THR A 178 -3.58 8.20 -11.34
CA THR A 178 -3.58 9.58 -10.86
C THR A 178 -2.22 9.98 -10.31
N GLN A 179 -1.61 9.13 -9.47
CA GLN A 179 -0.30 9.40 -8.88
C GLN A 179 0.82 9.48 -9.90
N LEU A 180 0.82 8.65 -10.96
CA LEU A 180 1.80 8.74 -12.04
C LEU A 180 1.62 10.03 -12.84
N MET A 181 0.38 10.38 -13.20
CA MET A 181 0.09 11.60 -13.96
C MET A 181 0.50 12.85 -13.16
N SER A 182 0.04 12.97 -11.91
CA SER A 182 0.40 14.11 -11.06
C SER A 182 1.90 14.15 -10.74
N GLY A 183 2.54 13.01 -10.47
CA GLY A 183 3.96 12.93 -10.16
C GLY A 183 4.84 13.38 -11.32
N VAL A 184 4.52 12.99 -12.57
CA VAL A 184 5.26 13.44 -13.75
C VAL A 184 5.11 14.94 -13.96
N ILE A 185 3.88 15.46 -13.85
CA ILE A 185 3.61 16.89 -14.04
C ILE A 185 4.25 17.71 -12.93
N ALA A 186 4.16 17.28 -11.67
CA ALA A 186 4.78 17.93 -10.54
C ALA A 186 6.32 17.97 -10.68
N LEU A 187 6.93 16.85 -11.09
CA LEU A 187 8.38 16.78 -11.29
C LEU A 187 8.86 17.74 -12.38
N LEU A 188 8.21 17.74 -13.54
CA LEU A 188 8.54 18.65 -14.64
C LEU A 188 8.26 20.10 -14.26
N GLY A 189 7.11 20.38 -13.63
CA GLY A 189 6.73 21.72 -13.20
C GLY A 189 7.69 22.28 -12.14
N THR A 190 8.05 21.45 -11.14
CA THR A 190 9.04 21.85 -10.11
C THR A 190 10.40 22.14 -10.73
N LEU A 191 10.87 21.30 -11.67
CA LEU A 191 12.15 21.53 -12.33
C LEU A 191 12.14 22.86 -13.14
N ILE A 192 11.08 23.12 -13.88
CA ILE A 192 10.90 24.37 -14.63
C ILE A 192 10.88 25.57 -13.67
N MET A 193 10.10 25.49 -12.60
CA MET A 193 10.02 26.57 -11.60
C MET A 193 11.38 26.84 -10.94
N MET A 194 12.13 25.80 -10.58
CA MET A 194 13.46 25.94 -9.99
C MET A 194 14.43 26.65 -10.94
N ILE A 195 14.41 26.30 -12.23
CA ILE A 195 15.27 26.96 -13.25
C ILE A 195 14.90 28.45 -13.38
N ILE A 196 13.61 28.78 -13.37
CA ILE A 196 13.14 30.17 -13.51
C ILE A 196 13.49 30.99 -12.26
N LEU A 197 13.31 30.42 -11.06
CA LEU A 197 13.55 31.15 -9.81
C LEU A 197 15.03 31.32 -9.49
N SER A 198 15.83 30.27 -9.63
CA SER A 198 17.27 30.32 -9.34
C SER A 198 18.03 29.17 -10.01
N PRO A 199 18.70 29.42 -11.15
CA PRO A 199 19.49 28.39 -11.85
C PRO A 199 20.61 27.81 -10.98
N VAL A 200 21.24 28.65 -10.14
CA VAL A 200 22.35 28.24 -9.26
C VAL A 200 21.88 27.23 -8.22
N LEU A 201 20.74 27.48 -7.56
CA LEU A 201 20.14 26.55 -6.59
C LEU A 201 19.65 25.28 -7.27
N THR A 202 19.19 25.36 -8.53
CA THR A 202 18.79 24.20 -9.32
C THR A 202 19.98 23.25 -9.54
N VAL A 203 21.13 23.78 -9.94
CA VAL A 203 22.34 22.97 -10.12
C VAL A 203 22.78 22.35 -8.79
N ALA A 204 22.80 23.12 -7.71
CA ALA A 204 23.12 22.60 -6.38
C ALA A 204 22.19 21.46 -5.97
N SER A 205 20.87 21.61 -6.17
CA SER A 205 19.89 20.58 -5.87
C SER A 205 20.06 19.34 -6.76
N LEU A 206 20.33 19.50 -8.05
CA LEU A 206 20.60 18.38 -8.95
C LEU A 206 21.87 17.62 -8.58
N CYS A 207 22.89 18.28 -8.02
CA CYS A 207 24.10 17.62 -7.51
C CYS A 207 23.83 16.74 -6.28
N THR A 208 22.79 17.02 -5.49
CA THR A 208 22.41 16.17 -4.34
C THR A 208 21.76 14.86 -4.77
N VAL A 209 21.06 14.82 -5.92
CA VAL A 209 20.34 13.64 -6.40
C VAL A 209 21.23 12.40 -6.57
N PRO A 210 22.40 12.47 -7.29
CA PRO A 210 23.28 11.33 -7.42
C PRO A 210 23.89 10.90 -6.08
N LEU A 211 24.15 11.84 -5.17
CA LEU A 211 24.65 11.53 -3.83
C LEU A 211 23.63 10.71 -3.04
N VAL A 212 22.38 11.18 -3.00
CA VAL A 212 21.26 10.45 -2.34
C VAL A 212 21.05 9.09 -3.00
N PHE A 213 21.12 9.01 -4.32
CA PHE A 213 20.98 7.74 -5.04
C PHE A 213 22.08 6.73 -4.64
N LEU A 214 23.34 7.15 -4.56
CA LEU A 214 24.46 6.31 -4.15
C LEU A 214 24.32 5.84 -2.70
N LEU A 215 23.93 6.73 -1.80
CA LEU A 215 23.68 6.41 -0.38
C LEU A 215 22.53 5.41 -0.26
N THR A 216 21.40 5.68 -0.88
CA THR A 216 20.23 4.80 -0.86
C THR A 216 20.55 3.43 -1.44
N ARG A 217 21.26 3.36 -2.56
CA ARG A 217 21.69 2.11 -3.17
C ARG A 217 22.60 1.29 -2.24
N THR A 218 23.52 1.94 -1.55
CA THR A 218 24.46 1.31 -0.63
C THR A 218 23.71 0.73 0.59
N ILE A 219 22.82 1.52 1.19
CA ILE A 219 22.00 1.10 2.31
C ILE A 219 21.06 -0.03 1.88
N ALA A 220 20.35 0.12 0.77
CA ALA A 220 19.43 -0.90 0.26
C ALA A 220 20.13 -2.24 0.00
N LYS A 221 21.36 -2.23 -0.53
CA LYS A 221 22.14 -3.46 -0.71
C LYS A 221 22.45 -4.19 0.61
N ARG A 222 22.86 -3.43 1.63
CA ARG A 222 23.13 -4.00 2.97
C ARG A 222 21.86 -4.47 3.65
N THR A 223 20.81 -3.68 3.61
CA THR A 223 19.49 -4.01 4.17
C THR A 223 18.88 -5.24 3.53
N SER A 224 19.01 -5.40 2.20
CA SER A 224 18.52 -6.59 1.48
C SER A 224 19.14 -7.89 1.99
N VAL A 225 20.44 -7.91 2.31
CA VAL A 225 21.10 -9.09 2.90
C VAL A 225 20.57 -9.37 4.31
N LEU A 226 20.39 -8.33 5.12
CA LEU A 226 19.86 -8.48 6.48
C LEU A 226 18.42 -8.99 6.48
N PHE A 227 17.57 -8.48 5.56
CA PHE A 227 16.21 -8.98 5.41
C PHE A 227 16.17 -10.43 4.94
N LYS A 228 17.07 -10.84 4.03
CA LYS A 228 17.18 -12.23 3.61
C LYS A 228 17.54 -13.15 4.79
N ASN A 229 18.48 -12.74 5.62
CA ASN A 229 18.84 -13.49 6.82
C ASN A 229 17.69 -13.51 7.84
N ASN A 230 17.00 -12.40 8.04
CA ASN A 230 15.81 -12.35 8.91
C ASN A 230 14.71 -13.30 8.44
N GLN A 231 14.49 -13.38 7.12
CA GLN A 231 13.51 -14.30 6.54
C GLN A 231 13.93 -15.77 6.70
N ALA A 232 15.23 -16.05 6.61
CA ALA A 232 15.75 -17.39 6.87
C ALA A 232 15.57 -17.80 8.34
N GLU A 233 15.88 -16.93 9.29
CA GLU A 233 15.68 -17.21 10.72
C GLU A 233 14.19 -17.36 11.07
N LEU A 234 13.31 -16.53 10.47
CA LEU A 234 11.86 -16.68 10.61
C LEU A 234 11.37 -18.03 10.05
N GLY A 235 11.92 -18.48 8.93
CA GLY A 235 11.63 -19.80 8.37
C GLY A 235 12.09 -20.94 9.30
N ARG A 236 13.27 -20.82 9.94
CA ARG A 236 13.76 -21.77 10.95
C ARG A 236 12.86 -21.82 12.17
N LEU A 237 12.42 -20.66 12.66
CA LEU A 237 11.50 -20.57 13.80
C LEU A 237 10.18 -21.26 13.48
N ASN A 238 9.58 -20.95 12.32
CA ASN A 238 8.33 -21.56 11.91
C ASN A 238 8.45 -23.08 11.73
N GLY A 239 9.57 -23.56 11.12
CA GLY A 239 9.83 -24.99 11.01
C GLY A 239 9.96 -25.69 12.37
N HIS A 240 10.64 -25.06 13.32
CA HIS A 240 10.74 -25.60 14.69
C HIS A 240 9.40 -25.63 15.43
N ILE A 241 8.55 -24.59 15.25
CA ILE A 241 7.19 -24.58 15.78
C ILE A 241 6.35 -25.73 15.18
N GLU A 242 6.38 -25.89 13.84
CA GLU A 242 5.64 -26.92 13.14
C GLU A 242 6.08 -28.32 13.58
N GLU A 243 7.39 -28.58 13.68
CA GLU A 243 7.95 -29.84 14.17
C GLU A 243 7.51 -30.14 15.60
N THR A 244 7.64 -29.15 16.51
CA THR A 244 7.30 -29.30 17.91
C THR A 244 5.80 -29.55 18.11
N ILE A 245 4.94 -28.82 17.40
CA ILE A 245 3.49 -28.97 17.51
C ILE A 245 3.04 -30.30 16.88
N SER A 246 3.60 -30.69 15.73
CA SER A 246 3.27 -31.97 15.09
C SER A 246 3.74 -33.16 15.91
N GLY A 247 4.86 -33.03 16.62
CA GLY A 247 5.40 -34.04 17.51
C GLY A 247 5.02 -33.88 19.00
N ILE A 248 3.99 -33.09 19.32
CA ILE A 248 3.67 -32.70 20.71
C ILE A 248 3.41 -33.90 21.62
N GLU A 249 2.82 -34.97 21.09
CA GLU A 249 2.57 -36.21 21.83
C GLU A 249 3.90 -36.84 22.30
N VAL A 250 4.89 -36.86 21.45
CA VAL A 250 6.24 -37.39 21.75
C VAL A 250 6.94 -36.51 22.77
N VAL A 251 6.87 -35.17 22.58
CA VAL A 251 7.43 -34.21 23.53
C VAL A 251 6.86 -34.42 24.94
N LYS A 252 5.54 -34.63 25.02
CA LYS A 252 4.83 -34.89 26.29
C LYS A 252 5.14 -36.24 26.86
N ALA A 253 5.18 -37.30 26.07
CA ALA A 253 5.45 -38.66 26.51
C ALA A 253 6.85 -38.82 27.14
N PHE A 254 7.82 -38.04 26.64
CA PHE A 254 9.21 -38.10 27.13
C PHE A 254 9.57 -36.93 28.08
N ASN A 255 8.63 -36.09 28.48
CA ASN A 255 8.85 -34.91 29.34
C ASN A 255 9.95 -33.95 28.76
N HIS A 256 9.94 -33.75 27.46
CA HIS A 256 10.95 -32.92 26.75
C HIS A 256 10.51 -31.46 26.55
N GLU A 257 9.51 -30.95 27.28
CA GLU A 257 8.98 -29.59 27.16
C GLU A 257 10.05 -28.53 27.38
N GLU A 258 10.85 -28.65 28.45
CA GLU A 258 11.91 -27.67 28.76
C GLU A 258 12.98 -27.65 27.66
N LYS A 259 13.31 -28.80 27.09
CA LYS A 259 14.25 -28.89 25.98
C LYS A 259 13.71 -28.22 24.70
N ALA A 260 12.43 -28.43 24.41
CA ALA A 260 11.76 -27.80 23.27
C ALA A 260 11.67 -26.28 23.44
N ILE A 261 11.33 -25.80 24.65
CA ILE A 261 11.29 -24.35 24.97
C ILE A 261 12.67 -23.72 24.82
N LYS A 262 13.72 -24.37 25.32
CA LYS A 262 15.09 -23.86 25.21
C LYS A 262 15.54 -23.77 23.75
N ALA A 263 15.27 -24.77 22.94
CA ALA A 263 15.59 -24.75 21.52
C ALA A 263 14.81 -23.66 20.75
N PHE A 264 13.54 -23.46 21.10
CA PHE A 264 12.74 -22.35 20.55
C PHE A 264 13.36 -20.99 20.91
N GLU A 265 13.73 -20.79 22.18
CA GLU A 265 14.28 -19.51 22.63
C GLU A 265 15.64 -19.19 21.98
N GLU A 266 16.49 -20.19 21.72
CA GLU A 266 17.74 -20.02 20.97
C GLU A 266 17.50 -19.49 19.56
N VAL A 267 16.53 -20.05 18.82
CA VAL A 267 16.15 -19.60 17.48
C VAL A 267 15.49 -18.22 17.52
N ASN A 268 14.61 -17.99 18.50
CA ASN A 268 13.92 -16.71 18.72
C ASN A 268 14.90 -15.58 19.01
N GLN A 269 15.92 -15.82 19.84
CA GLN A 269 16.98 -14.85 20.10
C GLN A 269 17.84 -14.56 18.87
N SER A 270 18.10 -15.57 18.03
CA SER A 270 18.79 -15.36 16.76
C SER A 270 17.96 -14.46 15.84
N LEU A 271 16.66 -14.73 15.71
CA LEU A 271 15.73 -13.90 14.94
C LEU A 271 15.68 -12.46 15.47
N LEU A 272 15.62 -12.27 16.78
CA LEU A 272 15.65 -10.95 17.41
C LEU A 272 16.92 -10.17 17.01
N LYS A 273 18.09 -10.77 17.12
CA LYS A 273 19.37 -10.11 16.79
C LYS A 273 19.46 -9.69 15.33
N VAL A 274 19.01 -10.56 14.42
CA VAL A 274 19.00 -10.26 12.96
C VAL A 274 17.93 -9.23 12.64
N GLY A 275 16.75 -9.35 13.22
CA GLY A 275 15.64 -8.43 13.06
C GLY A 275 15.97 -7.00 13.52
N LEU A 276 16.58 -6.85 14.69
CA LEU A 276 17.04 -5.55 15.19
C LEU A 276 18.04 -4.89 14.23
N ARG A 277 19.03 -5.63 13.74
CA ARG A 277 19.99 -5.09 12.76
C ARG A 277 19.30 -4.65 11.46
N ALA A 278 18.36 -5.46 10.94
CA ALA A 278 17.58 -5.11 9.76
C ALA A 278 16.75 -3.83 9.98
N GLN A 279 16.10 -3.72 11.12
CA GLN A 279 15.27 -2.57 11.48
C GLN A 279 16.09 -1.29 11.66
N ILE A 280 17.24 -1.35 12.35
CA ILE A 280 18.14 -0.20 12.52
C ILE A 280 18.60 0.32 11.15
N TRP A 281 19.09 -0.55 10.27
CA TRP A 281 19.53 -0.13 8.93
C TRP A 281 18.41 0.44 8.07
N THR A 282 17.19 -0.09 8.20
CA THR A 282 16.02 0.46 7.52
C THR A 282 15.62 1.82 8.10
N GLY A 283 15.71 1.97 9.43
CA GLY A 283 15.40 3.22 10.11
C GLY A 283 16.27 4.40 9.69
N PHE A 284 17.53 4.15 9.27
CA PHE A 284 18.40 5.20 8.76
C PHE A 284 18.01 5.71 7.36
N LEU A 285 17.18 5.01 6.60
CA LEU A 285 16.78 5.44 5.25
C LEU A 285 16.00 6.76 5.27
N MET A 286 15.02 6.89 6.16
CA MET A 286 14.17 8.08 6.25
C MET A 286 14.94 9.36 6.65
N PRO A 287 15.76 9.37 7.72
CA PRO A 287 16.51 10.58 8.11
C PRO A 287 17.60 10.99 7.12
N LEU A 288 18.06 10.07 6.25
CA LEU A 288 19.10 10.35 5.26
C LEU A 288 18.54 10.83 3.91
N MET A 289 17.23 10.69 3.68
CA MET A 289 16.51 11.20 2.51
C MET A 289 15.87 12.55 2.78
#